data_19e69a7e4e09f2b0ea7160a28792ca86
#
_entry.id   19e69a7e4e09f2b0ea7160a28792ca86
#
_cell.length_a   1.000
_cell.length_b   1.000
_cell.length_c   1.000
_cell.angle_alpha   90.00
_cell.angle_beta   90.00
_cell.angle_gamma   90.00
#
_symmetry.space_group_name_H-M   'P 1'
#
loop_
_entity.id
_entity.type
_entity.pdbx_description
1 polymer ?
#
loop_
_entity_poly.entity_id
_entity_poly.type
_entity_poly.pdbx_seq_one_letter_code
_entity_poly.pdbx_strand_id
1 'polypeptide(L)'
;MVQALHNAGIAPEYIAAVSACSMREGIVLYNNEGAPIWACANVDARAAREVSELKELHNNTFENEVYRATGQTLALSAIPRLLWLAHHRSDIYRQASTITMISDWLAYMLSGELAVDPSNAGTTGLLDLTTRDWKPALLDMAGLRADILSPVKETGTLLGVVSSQAAELCGLKAGTPVVVGGGDVQLGCLGLGVVRPAQTAVLGGTFWQQVVNLGAPVTDPEMNVRVNPHVIPGMVQAESISFFTGLTMRWFRDAFCAEEKLIAERLGIDTYTLLEEMASRVPPGSWGVMPIFSDRMRFKTWYHAAPSFINLSIDPDKCNKATLFRALEENAAIVSACNLQQIADFSNIHPSSLVFAGGGSKGKLWSQILADVSGLPVNIPVVKEATALGCAIAAGVGAGIFSSM
;
A
#
# COMPACT_ATOMS: atom_id res chain seq x y z
N MET A 1 -14.37 10.96 13.77
CA MET A 1 -15.36 9.92 14.18
C MET A 1 -16.73 10.54 14.48
N VAL A 2 -16.85 11.61 15.28
CA VAL A 2 -18.12 12.30 15.57
C VAL A 2 -18.96 12.54 14.31
N GLN A 3 -18.38 13.17 13.28
CA GLN A 3 -19.11 13.45 12.03
C GLN A 3 -19.57 12.18 11.30
N ALA A 4 -18.77 11.10 11.36
CA ALA A 4 -19.16 9.83 10.73
C ALA A 4 -20.35 9.18 11.43
N LEU A 5 -20.36 9.18 12.77
CA LEU A 5 -21.49 8.69 13.57
C LEU A 5 -22.76 9.52 13.29
N HIS A 6 -22.63 10.85 13.28
CA HIS A 6 -23.73 11.76 12.98
C HIS A 6 -24.31 11.51 11.58
N ASN A 7 -23.44 11.42 10.56
CA ASN A 7 -23.87 11.18 9.17
C ASN A 7 -24.54 9.82 8.98
N ALA A 8 -24.10 8.81 9.75
CA ALA A 8 -24.69 7.48 9.72
C ALA A 8 -25.97 7.35 10.56
N GLY A 9 -26.30 8.34 11.42
CA GLY A 9 -27.39 8.27 12.36
C GLY A 9 -27.23 7.16 13.40
N ILE A 10 -25.98 6.78 13.74
CA ILE A 10 -25.65 5.69 14.66
C ILE A 10 -25.19 6.28 15.99
N ALA A 11 -25.80 5.83 17.10
CA ALA A 11 -25.34 6.22 18.41
C ALA A 11 -24.08 5.44 18.82
N PRO A 12 -23.14 6.06 19.58
CA PRO A 12 -21.86 5.43 19.97
C PRO A 12 -22.00 4.08 20.66
N GLU A 13 -23.09 3.81 21.34
CA GLU A 13 -23.39 2.57 22.05
C GLU A 13 -23.53 1.36 21.12
N TYR A 14 -23.83 1.59 19.84
CA TYR A 14 -23.96 0.52 18.84
C TYR A 14 -22.66 0.18 18.14
N ILE A 15 -21.55 0.88 18.47
CA ILE A 15 -20.23 0.56 17.92
C ILE A 15 -19.63 -0.59 18.73
N ALA A 16 -19.57 -1.76 18.12
CA ALA A 16 -19.09 -2.97 18.78
C ALA A 16 -17.56 -2.98 18.99
N ALA A 17 -16.80 -2.40 18.05
CA ALA A 17 -15.35 -2.28 18.14
C ALA A 17 -14.83 -1.25 17.13
N VAL A 18 -13.58 -0.83 17.30
CA VAL A 18 -12.86 0.04 16.37
C VAL A 18 -11.50 -0.56 16.03
N SER A 19 -11.10 -0.42 14.76
CA SER A 19 -9.77 -0.76 14.28
C SER A 19 -9.25 0.37 13.38
N ALA A 20 -7.94 0.42 13.18
CA ALA A 20 -7.30 1.48 12.40
C ALA A 20 -6.38 0.92 11.31
N CYS A 21 -6.30 1.61 10.19
CA CYS A 21 -5.29 1.39 9.16
C CYS A 21 -4.55 2.69 8.83
N SER A 22 -3.40 2.56 8.24
CA SER A 22 -2.67 3.70 7.69
C SER A 22 -1.91 3.30 6.43
N MET A 23 -1.40 4.33 5.73
CA MET A 23 -0.30 4.13 4.79
C MET A 23 0.84 3.38 5.50
N ARG A 24 1.53 2.55 4.76
CA ARG A 24 2.71 1.80 5.25
C ARG A 24 3.94 2.72 5.32
N GLU A 25 5.04 2.23 5.88
CA GLU A 25 6.35 2.90 6.04
C GLU A 25 6.35 4.17 6.91
N GLY A 26 5.21 4.68 7.32
CA GLY A 26 5.13 5.80 8.25
C GLY A 26 5.37 5.32 9.68
N ILE A 27 6.29 5.95 10.41
CA ILE A 27 6.68 5.57 11.77
C ILE A 27 6.46 6.69 12.78
N VAL A 28 6.24 6.29 14.03
CA VAL A 28 6.10 7.18 15.18
C VAL A 28 7.03 6.70 16.30
N LEU A 29 7.77 7.62 16.91
CA LEU A 29 8.61 7.35 18.07
C LEU A 29 8.02 8.00 19.32
N TYR A 30 8.11 7.29 20.44
CA TYR A 30 7.60 7.72 21.74
C TYR A 30 8.75 7.77 22.76
N ASN A 31 8.59 8.64 23.76
CA ASN A 31 9.47 8.65 24.93
C ASN A 31 8.97 7.66 26.01
N ASN A 32 9.68 7.57 27.13
CA ASN A 32 9.33 6.69 28.26
C ASN A 32 7.97 7.01 28.92
N GLU A 33 7.43 8.21 28.66
CA GLU A 33 6.12 8.64 29.19
C GLU A 33 4.99 8.28 28.20
N GLY A 34 5.31 7.65 27.04
CA GLY A 34 4.37 7.35 25.99
C GLY A 34 3.98 8.56 25.13
N ALA A 35 4.66 9.71 25.29
CA ALA A 35 4.40 10.85 24.44
C ALA A 35 5.06 10.67 23.06
N PRO A 36 4.33 10.90 21.94
CA PRO A 36 4.93 10.88 20.61
C PRO A 36 5.88 12.06 20.46
N ILE A 37 7.17 11.78 20.20
CA ILE A 37 8.22 12.78 20.11
C ILE A 37 8.71 13.03 18.68
N TRP A 38 8.42 12.09 17.76
CA TRP A 38 8.76 12.23 16.36
C TRP A 38 7.92 11.30 15.50
N ALA A 39 7.62 11.75 14.28
CA ALA A 39 6.93 10.93 13.27
C ALA A 39 7.36 11.35 11.86
N CYS A 40 7.26 10.41 10.92
CA CYS A 40 7.38 10.72 9.49
C CYS A 40 6.43 9.88 8.66
N ALA A 41 6.04 10.43 7.50
CA ALA A 41 5.23 9.74 6.50
C ALA A 41 6.11 8.86 5.60
N ASN A 42 5.47 8.00 4.81
CA ASN A 42 6.13 7.11 3.85
C ASN A 42 6.96 7.84 2.76
N VAL A 43 6.54 9.04 2.37
CA VAL A 43 7.23 9.86 1.35
C VAL A 43 8.46 10.58 1.88
N ASP A 44 8.80 10.42 3.15
CA ASP A 44 9.96 11.07 3.77
C ASP A 44 11.25 10.39 3.31
N ALA A 45 11.96 11.04 2.38
CA ALA A 45 13.20 10.59 1.78
C ALA A 45 14.46 11.30 2.33
N ARG A 46 14.36 11.97 3.51
CA ARG A 46 15.49 12.74 4.09
C ARG A 46 16.72 11.90 4.38
N ALA A 47 16.57 10.60 4.61
CA ALA A 47 17.63 9.65 4.95
C ALA A 47 18.34 9.05 3.70
N ALA A 48 18.30 9.71 2.55
CA ALA A 48 18.92 9.19 1.31
C ALA A 48 20.43 8.93 1.45
N ARG A 49 21.13 9.76 2.24
CA ARG A 49 22.55 9.57 2.53
C ARG A 49 22.79 8.33 3.39
N GLU A 50 21.98 8.15 4.43
CA GLU A 50 22.03 7.00 5.33
C GLU A 50 21.67 5.69 4.61
N VAL A 51 20.79 5.73 3.60
CA VAL A 51 20.56 4.58 2.72
C VAL A 51 21.86 4.17 2.01
N SER A 52 22.60 5.13 1.45
CA SER A 52 23.87 4.84 0.77
C SER A 52 24.92 4.30 1.73
N GLU A 53 25.04 4.88 2.91
CA GLU A 53 25.94 4.45 3.98
C GLU A 53 25.62 3.02 4.43
N LEU A 54 24.36 2.71 4.68
CA LEU A 54 23.92 1.36 5.08
C LEU A 54 24.16 0.31 3.97
N LYS A 55 24.07 0.69 2.70
CA LYS A 55 24.36 -0.22 1.58
C LYS A 55 25.82 -0.66 1.54
N GLU A 56 26.73 0.18 2.02
CA GLU A 56 28.17 -0.13 2.08
C GLU A 56 28.55 -1.00 3.29
N LEU A 57 27.66 -1.17 4.28
CA LEU A 57 27.93 -1.98 5.46
C LEU A 57 28.15 -3.47 5.10
N HIS A 58 28.97 -4.13 5.91
CA HIS A 58 29.28 -5.56 5.83
C HIS A 58 29.71 -5.99 4.41
N ASN A 59 30.63 -5.23 3.79
CA ASN A 59 31.10 -5.48 2.42
C ASN A 59 29.96 -5.45 1.38
N ASN A 60 29.04 -4.52 1.50
CA ASN A 60 27.86 -4.33 0.65
C ASN A 60 26.83 -5.49 0.70
N THR A 61 26.76 -6.24 1.81
CA THR A 61 25.78 -7.33 1.96
C THR A 61 24.58 -6.97 2.83
N PHE A 62 24.63 -5.89 3.60
CA PHE A 62 23.61 -5.55 4.59
C PHE A 62 22.20 -5.43 3.97
N GLU A 63 22.03 -4.74 2.85
CA GLU A 63 20.73 -4.64 2.19
C GLU A 63 20.19 -6.01 1.75
N ASN A 64 21.08 -6.92 1.30
CA ASN A 64 20.69 -8.29 0.95
C ASN A 64 20.20 -9.07 2.18
N GLU A 65 20.84 -8.88 3.33
CA GLU A 65 20.43 -9.55 4.58
C GLU A 65 19.09 -9.01 5.09
N VAL A 66 18.89 -7.69 5.05
CA VAL A 66 17.60 -7.06 5.34
C VAL A 66 16.53 -7.64 4.42
N TYR A 67 16.78 -7.65 3.11
CA TYR A 67 15.77 -8.10 2.15
C TYR A 67 15.41 -9.58 2.31
N ARG A 68 16.41 -10.46 2.48
CA ARG A 68 16.17 -11.90 2.68
C ARG A 68 15.31 -12.17 3.92
N ALA A 69 15.53 -11.41 4.99
CA ALA A 69 14.79 -11.59 6.23
C ALA A 69 13.39 -10.96 6.18
N THR A 70 13.25 -9.78 5.57
CA THR A 70 12.08 -8.91 5.73
C THR A 70 11.31 -8.64 4.45
N GLY A 71 11.85 -8.99 3.28
CA GLY A 71 11.27 -8.65 1.98
C GLY A 71 11.35 -7.15 1.63
N GLN A 72 12.11 -6.35 2.40
CA GLN A 72 12.24 -4.91 2.24
C GLN A 72 13.66 -4.51 1.81
N THR A 73 13.75 -3.47 0.97
CA THR A 73 15.03 -2.77 0.71
C THR A 73 15.18 -1.60 1.68
N LEU A 74 16.36 -1.01 1.73
CA LEU A 74 16.64 0.09 2.66
C LEU A 74 15.91 1.40 2.30
N ALA A 75 15.56 1.62 1.04
CA ALA A 75 15.17 2.94 0.53
C ALA A 75 14.04 3.64 1.29
N LEU A 76 13.02 2.91 1.74
CA LEU A 76 11.87 3.47 2.49
C LEU A 76 11.69 2.82 3.86
N SER A 77 12.62 1.97 4.29
CA SER A 77 12.53 1.28 5.58
C SER A 77 12.78 2.22 6.77
N ALA A 78 12.52 1.74 7.97
CA ALA A 78 12.76 2.50 9.19
C ALA A 78 14.26 2.63 9.52
N ILE A 79 15.09 1.67 9.12
CA ILE A 79 16.51 1.61 9.50
C ILE A 79 17.27 2.90 9.12
N PRO A 80 17.26 3.39 7.87
CA PRO A 80 17.98 4.63 7.52
C PRO A 80 17.36 5.86 8.19
N ARG A 81 16.06 5.88 8.49
CA ARG A 81 15.44 6.99 9.20
C ARG A 81 15.85 7.05 10.67
N LEU A 82 16.02 5.90 11.31
CA LEU A 82 16.59 5.80 12.67
C LEU A 82 18.05 6.21 12.68
N LEU A 83 18.84 5.83 11.68
CA LEU A 83 20.25 6.25 11.54
C LEU A 83 20.33 7.77 11.31
N TRP A 84 19.45 8.32 10.48
CA TRP A 84 19.35 9.77 10.29
C TRP A 84 19.05 10.50 11.61
N LEU A 85 18.13 9.98 12.43
CA LEU A 85 17.84 10.55 13.74
C LEU A 85 19.06 10.48 14.66
N ALA A 86 19.78 9.37 14.68
CA ALA A 86 20.99 9.21 15.48
C ALA A 86 22.06 10.26 15.10
N HIS A 87 22.22 10.57 13.82
CA HIS A 87 23.19 11.53 13.30
C HIS A 87 22.75 12.99 13.49
N HIS A 88 21.50 13.30 13.14
CA HIS A 88 21.05 14.69 12.98
C HIS A 88 20.15 15.18 14.12
N ARG A 89 19.51 14.26 14.85
CA ARG A 89 18.61 14.57 15.97
C ARG A 89 18.83 13.57 17.10
N SER A 90 20.08 13.49 17.55
CA SER A 90 20.48 12.61 18.65
C SER A 90 19.75 12.91 19.97
N ASP A 91 19.23 14.13 20.14
CA ASP A 91 18.34 14.52 21.22
C ASP A 91 17.04 13.71 21.22
N ILE A 92 16.38 13.58 20.06
CA ILE A 92 15.16 12.77 19.88
C ILE A 92 15.50 11.28 19.96
N TYR A 93 16.56 10.84 19.23
CA TYR A 93 16.92 9.43 19.17
C TYR A 93 17.20 8.82 20.55
N ARG A 94 17.89 9.55 21.42
CA ARG A 94 18.17 9.12 22.81
C ARG A 94 16.94 9.05 23.69
N GLN A 95 15.93 9.89 23.45
CA GLN A 95 14.67 9.87 24.20
C GLN A 95 13.70 8.80 23.71
N ALA A 96 13.91 8.26 22.49
CA ALA A 96 13.05 7.24 21.95
C ALA A 96 13.09 5.98 22.80
N SER A 97 11.92 5.51 23.22
CA SER A 97 11.72 4.28 23.99
C SER A 97 10.89 3.25 23.22
N THR A 98 10.09 3.70 22.25
CA THR A 98 9.21 2.81 21.49
C THR A 98 9.02 3.33 20.08
N ILE A 99 8.95 2.41 19.10
CA ILE A 99 8.59 2.67 17.71
C ILE A 99 7.29 1.96 17.36
N THR A 100 6.39 2.63 16.65
CA THR A 100 5.19 2.06 16.03
C THR A 100 4.97 2.61 14.64
N MET A 101 3.93 2.10 13.96
CA MET A 101 3.44 2.65 12.70
C MET A 101 2.31 3.66 12.97
N ILE A 102 1.89 4.39 11.92
CA ILE A 102 0.82 5.42 12.08
C ILE A 102 -0.54 4.80 12.44
N SER A 103 -0.87 3.61 11.90
CA SER A 103 -2.08 2.88 12.32
C SER A 103 -2.11 2.56 13.80
N ASP A 104 -0.95 2.15 14.32
CA ASP A 104 -0.79 1.78 15.72
C ASP A 104 -0.84 3.01 16.63
N TRP A 105 -0.32 4.16 16.15
CA TRP A 105 -0.49 5.43 16.83
C TRP A 105 -1.97 5.80 17.02
N LEU A 106 -2.81 5.59 15.99
CA LEU A 106 -4.24 5.83 16.12
C LEU A 106 -4.89 4.90 17.16
N ALA A 107 -4.51 3.62 17.16
CA ALA A 107 -5.00 2.64 18.13
C ALA A 107 -4.53 2.99 19.56
N TYR A 108 -3.26 3.42 19.69
CA TYR A 108 -2.70 3.92 20.95
C TYR A 108 -3.45 5.14 21.49
N MET A 109 -3.71 6.14 20.64
CA MET A 109 -4.46 7.34 21.05
C MET A 109 -5.87 7.03 21.55
N LEU A 110 -6.45 5.91 21.12
CA LEU A 110 -7.76 5.46 21.59
C LEU A 110 -7.66 4.66 22.90
N SER A 111 -6.66 3.77 23.03
CA SER A 111 -6.60 2.77 24.09
C SER A 111 -5.57 3.03 25.18
N GLY A 112 -4.50 3.77 24.86
CA GLY A 112 -3.31 3.88 25.71
C GLY A 112 -2.34 2.68 25.64
N GLU A 113 -2.62 1.69 24.76
CA GLU A 113 -1.82 0.47 24.62
C GLU A 113 -0.96 0.52 23.36
N LEU A 114 0.35 0.23 23.48
CA LEU A 114 1.31 0.23 22.37
C LEU A 114 1.57 -1.20 21.88
N ALA A 115 1.32 -1.44 20.61
CA ALA A 115 1.73 -2.62 19.88
C ALA A 115 1.78 -2.29 18.38
N VAL A 116 2.39 -3.16 17.57
CA VAL A 116 2.38 -3.09 16.11
C VAL A 116 1.77 -4.35 15.51
N ASP A 117 1.17 -4.22 14.32
CA ASP A 117 0.76 -5.36 13.52
C ASP A 117 1.86 -5.77 12.53
N PRO A 118 1.97 -7.08 12.17
CA PRO A 118 2.99 -7.54 11.24
C PRO A 118 2.87 -6.95 9.84
N SER A 119 1.65 -6.67 9.34
CA SER A 119 1.45 -6.24 7.96
C SER A 119 1.99 -4.83 7.69
N ASN A 120 1.91 -3.95 8.68
CA ASN A 120 2.48 -2.60 8.60
C ASN A 120 3.93 -2.57 9.11
N ALA A 121 4.21 -3.18 10.27
CA ALA A 121 5.57 -3.28 10.83
C ALA A 121 6.55 -4.01 9.89
N GLY A 122 6.08 -4.95 9.07
CA GLY A 122 6.89 -5.63 8.05
C GLY A 122 7.58 -4.66 7.10
N THR A 123 6.98 -3.49 6.86
CA THR A 123 7.55 -2.48 5.96
C THR A 123 8.70 -1.67 6.56
N THR A 124 8.98 -1.85 7.84
CA THR A 124 10.12 -1.21 8.53
C THR A 124 11.48 -1.73 8.09
N GLY A 125 11.54 -2.93 7.47
CA GLY A 125 12.79 -3.64 7.22
C GLY A 125 13.38 -4.28 8.48
N LEU A 126 12.59 -4.44 9.55
CA LEU A 126 13.01 -4.96 10.85
C LEU A 126 12.25 -6.20 11.30
N LEU A 127 11.13 -6.52 10.65
CA LEU A 127 10.29 -7.66 11.00
C LEU A 127 10.57 -8.85 10.09
N ASP A 128 10.93 -9.99 10.68
CA ASP A 128 11.23 -11.23 9.96
C ASP A 128 9.95 -11.85 9.39
N LEU A 129 9.94 -12.14 8.08
CA LEU A 129 8.78 -12.69 7.37
C LEU A 129 8.34 -14.07 7.89
N THR A 130 9.29 -14.87 8.39
CA THR A 130 9.05 -16.24 8.83
C THR A 130 8.46 -16.28 10.22
N THR A 131 9.07 -15.54 11.15
CA THR A 131 8.62 -15.51 12.55
C THR A 131 7.48 -14.54 12.79
N ARG A 132 7.28 -13.57 11.88
CA ARG A 132 6.34 -12.45 12.02
C ARG A 132 6.59 -11.63 13.28
N ASP A 133 7.85 -11.54 13.69
CA ASP A 133 8.32 -10.80 14.84
C ASP A 133 9.58 -10.03 14.50
N TRP A 134 9.97 -9.12 15.36
CA TRP A 134 11.16 -8.31 15.17
C TRP A 134 12.44 -9.14 15.04
N LYS A 135 13.37 -8.62 14.25
CA LYS A 135 14.74 -9.15 14.09
C LYS A 135 15.76 -8.13 14.60
N PRO A 136 15.97 -8.03 15.94
CA PRO A 136 16.81 -7.02 16.56
C PRO A 136 18.24 -6.97 16.02
N ALA A 137 18.77 -8.13 15.61
CA ALA A 137 20.10 -8.23 15.00
C ALA A 137 20.33 -7.29 13.81
N LEU A 138 19.27 -6.91 13.05
CA LEU A 138 19.40 -5.96 11.95
C LEU A 138 19.68 -4.54 12.43
N LEU A 139 19.16 -4.15 13.59
CA LEU A 139 19.50 -2.87 14.23
C LEU A 139 20.92 -2.91 14.80
N ASP A 140 21.31 -3.99 15.47
CA ASP A 140 22.67 -4.17 15.99
C ASP A 140 23.71 -4.08 14.87
N MET A 141 23.47 -4.72 13.72
CA MET A 141 24.33 -4.64 12.53
C MET A 141 24.44 -3.22 11.97
N ALA A 142 23.41 -2.41 12.10
CA ALA A 142 23.39 -1.00 11.69
C ALA A 142 23.94 -0.05 12.79
N GLY A 143 24.38 -0.56 13.94
CA GLY A 143 24.84 0.24 15.08
C GLY A 143 23.70 1.02 15.77
N LEU A 144 22.48 0.52 15.70
CA LEU A 144 21.27 1.15 16.22
C LEU A 144 20.72 0.40 17.43
N ARG A 145 19.95 1.11 18.26
CA ARG A 145 19.32 0.55 19.46
C ARG A 145 18.15 -0.34 19.10
N ALA A 146 18.12 -1.55 19.68
CA ALA A 146 17.03 -2.51 19.53
C ALA A 146 15.99 -2.48 20.66
N ASP A 147 16.27 -1.76 21.74
CA ASP A 147 15.39 -1.63 22.91
C ASP A 147 14.15 -0.73 22.69
N ILE A 148 14.01 -0.17 21.49
CA ILE A 148 12.87 0.65 21.07
C ILE A 148 11.77 -0.16 20.37
N LEU A 149 11.94 -1.46 20.19
CA LEU A 149 10.98 -2.30 19.46
C LEU A 149 9.74 -2.58 20.32
N SER A 150 8.56 -2.26 19.82
CA SER A 150 7.28 -2.46 20.50
C SER A 150 6.80 -3.92 20.42
N PRO A 151 5.87 -4.36 21.30
CA PRO A 151 5.24 -5.68 21.17
C PRO A 151 4.55 -5.85 19.81
N VAL A 152 4.67 -7.03 19.22
CA VAL A 152 3.95 -7.42 18.00
C VAL A 152 2.66 -8.13 18.36
N LYS A 153 1.54 -7.74 17.77
CA LYS A 153 0.24 -8.40 17.90
C LYS A 153 -0.40 -8.58 16.52
N GLU A 154 -0.97 -9.74 16.26
CA GLU A 154 -1.64 -10.03 15.00
C GLU A 154 -2.89 -9.17 14.80
N THR A 155 -3.17 -8.80 13.54
CA THR A 155 -4.42 -8.14 13.15
C THR A 155 -5.64 -8.87 13.67
N GLY A 156 -6.64 -8.16 14.18
CA GLY A 156 -7.83 -8.76 14.78
C GLY A 156 -7.67 -9.12 16.27
N THR A 157 -6.49 -8.90 16.86
CA THR A 157 -6.29 -9.07 18.30
C THR A 157 -6.88 -7.89 19.08
N LEU A 158 -7.55 -8.15 20.20
CA LEU A 158 -7.96 -7.08 21.11
C LEU A 158 -6.72 -6.39 21.69
N LEU A 159 -6.58 -5.10 21.43
CA LEU A 159 -5.47 -4.29 21.96
C LEU A 159 -5.78 -3.73 23.34
N GLY A 160 -6.96 -3.14 23.48
CA GLY A 160 -7.44 -2.50 24.70
C GLY A 160 -8.86 -1.97 24.47
N VAL A 161 -9.25 -0.93 25.18
CA VAL A 161 -10.55 -0.28 25.05
C VAL A 161 -10.41 1.22 24.94
N VAL A 162 -11.36 1.89 24.33
CA VAL A 162 -11.41 3.35 24.25
C VAL A 162 -11.41 3.94 25.66
N SER A 163 -10.40 4.74 25.98
CA SER A 163 -10.28 5.44 27.27
C SER A 163 -11.33 6.53 27.41
N SER A 164 -11.61 6.95 28.66
CA SER A 164 -12.54 8.06 28.92
C SER A 164 -12.10 9.36 28.21
N GLN A 165 -10.80 9.66 28.24
CA GLN A 165 -10.23 10.83 27.56
C GLN A 165 -10.38 10.76 26.04
N ALA A 166 -10.12 9.59 25.43
CA ALA A 166 -10.31 9.40 24.01
C ALA A 166 -11.79 9.48 23.60
N ALA A 167 -12.69 8.97 24.42
CA ALA A 167 -14.14 9.02 24.19
C ALA A 167 -14.64 10.46 24.07
N GLU A 168 -14.20 11.35 24.96
CA GLU A 168 -14.55 12.78 24.91
C GLU A 168 -14.12 13.46 23.60
N LEU A 169 -12.96 13.06 23.05
CA LEU A 169 -12.40 13.64 21.82
C LEU A 169 -12.99 13.05 20.54
N CYS A 170 -13.22 11.73 20.51
CA CYS A 170 -13.57 11.02 19.29
C CYS A 170 -15.07 10.72 19.13
N GLY A 171 -15.83 10.85 20.22
CA GLY A 171 -17.29 10.59 20.24
C GLY A 171 -17.67 9.11 20.29
N LEU A 172 -16.72 8.20 20.47
CA LEU A 172 -17.00 6.81 20.78
C LEU A 172 -17.32 6.65 22.27
N LYS A 173 -18.02 5.56 22.62
CA LYS A 173 -18.27 5.23 24.03
C LYS A 173 -16.97 4.73 24.69
N ALA A 174 -16.66 5.23 25.89
CA ALA A 174 -15.60 4.66 26.73
C ALA A 174 -15.86 3.17 26.97
N GLY A 175 -14.82 2.36 26.87
CA GLY A 175 -14.92 0.90 26.97
C GLY A 175 -15.20 0.20 25.63
N THR A 176 -15.40 0.92 24.50
CA THR A 176 -15.47 0.28 23.17
C THR A 176 -14.17 -0.43 22.86
N PRO A 177 -14.18 -1.72 22.47
CA PRO A 177 -12.98 -2.47 22.10
C PRO A 177 -12.16 -1.80 21.01
N VAL A 178 -10.84 -1.69 21.21
CA VAL A 178 -9.86 -1.26 20.21
C VAL A 178 -9.10 -2.48 19.75
N VAL A 179 -9.15 -2.74 18.45
CA VAL A 179 -8.61 -3.95 17.83
C VAL A 179 -7.43 -3.60 16.94
N VAL A 180 -6.38 -4.41 16.98
CA VAL A 180 -5.20 -4.26 16.11
C VAL A 180 -5.63 -4.32 14.66
N GLY A 181 -5.26 -3.30 13.90
CA GLY A 181 -5.53 -3.17 12.48
C GLY A 181 -4.37 -3.61 11.60
N GLY A 182 -3.95 -2.75 10.66
CA GLY A 182 -2.84 -3.09 9.77
C GLY A 182 -2.57 -2.09 8.65
N GLY A 183 -1.73 -2.51 7.70
CA GLY A 183 -1.44 -1.76 6.49
C GLY A 183 -2.65 -1.67 5.56
N ASP A 184 -2.78 -0.53 4.90
CA ASP A 184 -3.90 -0.20 4.00
C ASP A 184 -4.11 -1.22 2.87
N VAL A 185 -3.02 -1.68 2.24
CA VAL A 185 -3.08 -2.66 1.14
C VAL A 185 -3.55 -4.03 1.65
N GLN A 186 -3.01 -4.51 2.77
CA GLN A 186 -3.33 -5.82 3.33
C GLN A 186 -4.76 -5.88 3.87
N LEU A 187 -5.21 -4.81 4.54
CA LEU A 187 -6.61 -4.68 4.95
C LEU A 187 -7.54 -4.47 3.74
N GLY A 188 -7.06 -3.76 2.70
CA GLY A 188 -7.78 -3.67 1.44
C GLY A 188 -8.01 -5.04 0.80
N CYS A 189 -6.98 -5.89 0.78
CA CYS A 189 -7.08 -7.27 0.29
C CYS A 189 -8.06 -8.10 1.15
N LEU A 190 -8.04 -7.94 2.47
CA LEU A 190 -9.03 -8.58 3.34
C LEU A 190 -10.46 -8.16 2.97
N GLY A 191 -10.71 -6.86 2.80
CA GLY A 191 -12.02 -6.35 2.41
C GLY A 191 -12.47 -6.76 1.00
N LEU A 192 -11.54 -7.12 0.12
CA LEU A 192 -11.80 -7.65 -1.23
C LEU A 192 -11.97 -9.16 -1.27
N GLY A 193 -11.77 -9.88 -0.15
CA GLY A 193 -11.77 -11.33 -0.12
C GLY A 193 -10.53 -11.97 -0.76
N VAL A 194 -9.44 -11.20 -0.94
CA VAL A 194 -8.13 -11.68 -1.43
C VAL A 194 -7.33 -12.18 -0.21
N VAL A 195 -7.68 -13.37 0.28
CA VAL A 195 -7.30 -13.89 1.61
C VAL A 195 -6.71 -15.30 1.58
N ARG A 196 -6.47 -15.85 0.39
CA ARG A 196 -5.91 -17.20 0.21
C ARG A 196 -4.66 -17.15 -0.66
N PRO A 197 -3.75 -18.14 -0.56
CA PRO A 197 -2.64 -18.26 -1.49
C PRO A 197 -3.08 -18.24 -2.95
N ALA A 198 -2.26 -17.68 -3.83
CA ALA A 198 -2.48 -17.45 -5.24
C ALA A 198 -3.61 -16.46 -5.61
N GLN A 199 -4.42 -15.99 -4.66
CA GLN A 199 -5.33 -14.90 -4.94
C GLN A 199 -4.55 -13.60 -5.21
N THR A 200 -5.08 -12.81 -6.15
CA THR A 200 -4.37 -11.69 -6.75
C THR A 200 -5.29 -10.49 -6.87
N ALA A 201 -4.76 -9.30 -6.61
CA ALA A 201 -5.45 -8.05 -6.87
C ALA A 201 -4.56 -7.05 -7.60
N VAL A 202 -5.21 -6.19 -8.39
CA VAL A 202 -4.66 -4.94 -8.89
C VAL A 202 -5.43 -3.80 -8.23
N LEU A 203 -4.73 -3.00 -7.41
CA LEU A 203 -5.32 -1.88 -6.69
C LEU A 203 -5.04 -0.60 -7.44
N GLY A 204 -6.03 -0.16 -8.24
CA GLY A 204 -5.94 0.93 -9.20
C GLY A 204 -6.23 2.31 -8.60
N GLY A 205 -5.32 2.82 -7.79
CA GLY A 205 -5.35 4.17 -7.24
C GLY A 205 -4.47 5.17 -8.00
N THR A 206 -3.87 6.12 -7.29
CA THR A 206 -2.85 7.06 -7.81
C THR A 206 -1.63 6.31 -8.33
N PHE A 207 -1.18 5.34 -7.56
CA PHE A 207 -0.27 4.27 -7.97
C PHE A 207 -1.09 2.99 -8.14
N TRP A 208 -0.61 2.08 -8.97
CA TRP A 208 -1.22 0.76 -9.06
C TRP A 208 -0.33 -0.25 -8.36
N GLN A 209 -0.91 -1.01 -7.44
CA GLN A 209 -0.25 -2.13 -6.80
C GLN A 209 -0.78 -3.44 -7.39
N GLN A 210 0.13 -4.29 -7.83
CA GLN A 210 -0.13 -5.67 -8.22
C GLN A 210 0.30 -6.53 -7.05
N VAL A 211 -0.64 -7.22 -6.43
CA VAL A 211 -0.39 -8.05 -5.24
C VAL A 211 -0.77 -9.50 -5.50
N VAL A 212 0.06 -10.42 -5.06
CA VAL A 212 -0.17 -11.87 -5.10
C VAL A 212 0.08 -12.45 -3.71
N ASN A 213 -0.90 -13.15 -3.17
CA ASN A 213 -0.74 -13.83 -1.90
C ASN A 213 0.09 -15.11 -2.04
N LEU A 214 1.11 -15.24 -1.21
CA LEU A 214 1.98 -16.41 -1.13
C LEU A 214 1.69 -17.17 0.17
N GLY A 215 1.65 -18.51 0.09
CA GLY A 215 1.39 -19.38 1.24
C GLY A 215 2.61 -19.62 2.13
N ALA A 216 3.77 -19.07 1.79
CA ALA A 216 5.01 -19.18 2.55
C ALA A 216 5.89 -17.94 2.30
N PRO A 217 6.79 -17.58 3.24
CA PRO A 217 7.73 -16.49 3.09
C PRO A 217 8.80 -16.84 2.03
N VAL A 218 8.64 -16.26 0.84
CA VAL A 218 9.59 -16.37 -0.28
C VAL A 218 9.89 -14.96 -0.75
N THR A 219 11.17 -14.67 -1.00
CA THR A 219 11.65 -13.37 -1.52
C THR A 219 12.27 -13.52 -2.90
N ASP A 220 12.19 -12.46 -3.71
CA ASP A 220 12.80 -12.42 -5.05
C ASP A 220 14.34 -12.34 -4.93
N PRO A 221 15.12 -13.30 -5.46
CA PRO A 221 16.58 -13.25 -5.41
C PRO A 221 17.18 -11.98 -6.01
N GLU A 222 16.52 -11.38 -7.00
CA GLU A 222 16.96 -10.15 -7.66
C GLU A 222 16.51 -8.88 -6.93
N MET A 223 15.71 -9.01 -5.87
CA MET A 223 15.18 -7.90 -5.05
C MET A 223 14.36 -6.88 -5.85
N ASN A 224 13.68 -7.29 -6.91
CA ASN A 224 12.84 -6.42 -7.72
C ASN A 224 11.40 -6.35 -7.24
N VAL A 225 10.96 -7.31 -6.42
CA VAL A 225 9.61 -7.41 -5.88
C VAL A 225 9.64 -7.24 -4.37
N ARG A 226 8.72 -6.48 -3.84
CA ARG A 226 8.51 -6.33 -2.41
C ARG A 226 7.73 -7.52 -1.85
N VAL A 227 8.08 -7.97 -0.66
CA VAL A 227 7.31 -9.01 0.05
C VAL A 227 6.97 -8.50 1.45
N ASN A 228 5.69 -8.60 1.84
CA ASN A 228 5.18 -8.13 3.12
C ASN A 228 4.41 -9.24 3.84
N PRO A 229 4.36 -9.26 5.16
CA PRO A 229 3.39 -10.06 5.87
C PRO A 229 1.96 -9.67 5.47
N HIS A 230 1.08 -10.65 5.28
CA HIS A 230 -0.35 -10.42 5.15
C HIS A 230 -0.99 -10.20 6.53
N VAL A 231 -2.20 -9.60 6.61
CA VAL A 231 -2.99 -9.53 7.86
C VAL A 231 -3.44 -10.91 8.36
N ILE A 232 -3.43 -11.90 7.49
CA ILE A 232 -3.73 -13.29 7.86
C ILE A 232 -2.41 -13.99 8.24
N PRO A 233 -2.32 -14.54 9.47
CA PRO A 233 -1.13 -15.27 9.91
C PRO A 233 -0.72 -16.40 8.97
N GLY A 234 0.58 -16.60 8.79
CA GLY A 234 1.14 -17.65 7.94
C GLY A 234 1.18 -17.30 6.45
N MET A 235 0.63 -16.16 6.02
CA MET A 235 0.73 -15.68 4.64
C MET A 235 1.63 -14.45 4.52
N VAL A 236 2.25 -14.33 3.37
CA VAL A 236 2.92 -13.12 2.90
C VAL A 236 2.33 -12.68 1.57
N GLN A 237 2.59 -11.46 1.17
CA GLN A 237 2.08 -10.85 -0.03
C GLN A 237 3.23 -10.29 -0.85
N ALA A 238 3.44 -10.82 -2.05
CA ALA A 238 4.33 -10.23 -3.03
C ALA A 238 3.65 -9.02 -3.67
N GLU A 239 4.35 -7.91 -3.77
CA GLU A 239 3.81 -6.65 -4.28
C GLU A 239 4.77 -6.00 -5.26
N SER A 240 4.23 -5.64 -6.41
CA SER A 240 4.87 -4.73 -7.36
C SER A 240 4.03 -3.47 -7.52
N ILE A 241 4.68 -2.36 -7.88
CA ILE A 241 4.03 -1.06 -8.01
C ILE A 241 4.27 -0.52 -9.42
N SER A 242 3.20 -0.12 -10.08
CA SER A 242 3.24 0.69 -11.28
C SER A 242 3.08 2.15 -10.87
N PHE A 243 4.21 2.88 -10.86
CA PHE A 243 4.20 4.28 -10.45
C PHE A 243 3.46 5.15 -11.47
N PHE A 244 2.91 6.25 -10.98
CA PHE A 244 2.28 7.32 -11.76
C PHE A 244 1.05 6.92 -12.59
N THR A 245 0.55 5.70 -12.52
CA THR A 245 -0.54 5.23 -13.39
C THR A 245 -1.80 6.09 -13.28
N GLY A 246 -2.47 6.13 -12.13
CA GLY A 246 -3.64 6.99 -11.93
C GLY A 246 -3.32 8.47 -11.91
N LEU A 247 -2.10 8.84 -11.48
CA LEU A 247 -1.63 10.22 -11.53
C LEU A 247 -1.45 10.71 -12.98
N THR A 248 -0.93 9.86 -13.86
CA THR A 248 -0.78 10.16 -15.30
C THR A 248 -2.14 10.38 -15.95
N MET A 249 -3.14 9.56 -15.63
CA MET A 249 -4.50 9.74 -16.15
C MET A 249 -5.10 11.08 -15.68
N ARG A 250 -4.88 11.44 -14.43
CA ARG A 250 -5.31 12.74 -13.90
C ARG A 250 -4.61 13.90 -14.59
N TRP A 251 -3.28 13.81 -14.72
CA TRP A 251 -2.50 14.81 -15.45
C TRP A 251 -2.99 14.97 -16.89
N PHE A 252 -3.22 13.87 -17.61
CA PHE A 252 -3.70 13.92 -19.00
C PHE A 252 -5.07 14.62 -19.08
N ARG A 253 -6.02 14.22 -18.21
CA ARG A 253 -7.34 14.85 -18.12
C ARG A 253 -7.23 16.36 -17.87
N ASP A 254 -6.40 16.76 -16.89
CA ASP A 254 -6.34 18.14 -16.43
C ASP A 254 -5.54 19.04 -17.37
N ALA A 255 -4.52 18.51 -18.05
CA ALA A 255 -3.66 19.25 -18.96
C ALA A 255 -4.22 19.36 -20.40
N PHE A 256 -4.94 18.34 -20.89
CA PHE A 256 -5.32 18.25 -22.31
C PHE A 256 -6.83 18.19 -22.57
N CYS A 257 -7.67 17.90 -21.57
CA CYS A 257 -9.09 17.57 -21.79
C CYS A 257 -10.02 18.65 -21.19
N ALA A 258 -9.71 19.93 -21.36
CA ALA A 258 -10.54 21.02 -20.84
C ALA A 258 -11.94 21.03 -21.43
N GLU A 259 -12.09 20.76 -22.74
CA GLU A 259 -13.38 20.69 -23.43
C GLU A 259 -14.23 19.52 -22.94
N GLU A 260 -13.60 18.33 -22.80
CA GLU A 260 -14.24 17.12 -22.32
C GLU A 260 -14.72 17.29 -20.87
N LYS A 261 -13.98 18.03 -20.03
CA LYS A 261 -14.40 18.38 -18.66
C LYS A 261 -15.67 19.22 -18.68
N LEU A 262 -15.74 20.25 -19.54
CA LEU A 262 -16.94 21.10 -19.67
C LEU A 262 -18.14 20.32 -20.21
N ILE A 263 -17.94 19.44 -21.17
CA ILE A 263 -19.01 18.58 -21.73
C ILE A 263 -19.51 17.62 -20.64
N ALA A 264 -18.62 16.94 -19.94
CA ALA A 264 -18.95 16.00 -18.87
C ALA A 264 -19.74 16.68 -17.74
N GLU A 265 -19.31 17.90 -17.33
CA GLU A 265 -20.02 18.70 -16.34
C GLU A 265 -21.45 19.02 -16.78
N ARG A 266 -21.64 19.45 -18.03
CA ARG A 266 -22.98 19.74 -18.60
C ARG A 266 -23.88 18.49 -18.68
N LEU A 267 -23.27 17.32 -18.92
CA LEU A 267 -23.99 16.05 -19.00
C LEU A 267 -24.22 15.41 -17.62
N GLY A 268 -23.60 15.93 -16.55
CA GLY A 268 -23.66 15.34 -15.22
C GLY A 268 -22.96 13.97 -15.11
N ILE A 269 -21.91 13.73 -15.91
CA ILE A 269 -21.14 12.49 -15.91
C ILE A 269 -19.68 12.73 -15.49
N ASP A 270 -18.96 11.66 -15.15
CA ASP A 270 -17.52 11.73 -14.92
C ASP A 270 -16.78 11.96 -16.25
N THR A 271 -15.78 12.84 -16.25
CA THR A 271 -14.95 13.14 -17.42
C THR A 271 -14.28 11.87 -17.96
N TYR A 272 -13.86 10.96 -17.10
CA TYR A 272 -13.25 9.68 -17.53
C TYR A 272 -14.23 8.80 -18.31
N THR A 273 -15.53 8.85 -18.02
CA THR A 273 -16.54 8.14 -18.80
C THR A 273 -16.56 8.61 -20.26
N LEU A 274 -16.45 9.93 -20.49
CA LEU A 274 -16.37 10.47 -21.84
C LEU A 274 -15.06 10.11 -22.54
N LEU A 275 -13.94 10.19 -21.81
CA LEU A 275 -12.62 9.83 -22.37
C LEU A 275 -12.54 8.36 -22.75
N GLU A 276 -13.09 7.45 -21.94
CA GLU A 276 -13.17 6.04 -22.27
C GLU A 276 -14.06 5.77 -23.48
N GLU A 277 -15.20 6.45 -23.62
CA GLU A 277 -16.06 6.33 -24.80
C GLU A 277 -15.29 6.73 -26.07
N MET A 278 -14.50 7.81 -26.01
CA MET A 278 -13.63 8.23 -27.13
C MET A 278 -12.55 7.17 -27.41
N ALA A 279 -11.88 6.68 -26.37
CA ALA A 279 -10.81 5.68 -26.46
C ALA A 279 -11.31 4.31 -26.96
N SER A 280 -12.57 3.95 -26.69
CA SER A 280 -13.16 2.69 -27.12
C SER A 280 -13.22 2.53 -28.64
N ARG A 281 -13.19 3.65 -29.38
CA ARG A 281 -13.20 3.71 -30.85
C ARG A 281 -11.80 3.55 -31.47
N VAL A 282 -10.77 3.67 -30.66
CA VAL A 282 -9.38 3.46 -31.12
C VAL A 282 -9.09 1.95 -31.11
N PRO A 283 -8.44 1.40 -32.12
CA PRO A 283 -8.12 -0.02 -32.15
C PRO A 283 -7.09 -0.41 -31.08
N PRO A 284 -7.08 -1.67 -30.63
CA PRO A 284 -6.01 -2.19 -29.76
C PRO A 284 -4.62 -1.90 -30.34
N GLY A 285 -3.68 -1.53 -29.46
CA GLY A 285 -2.33 -1.12 -29.84
C GLY A 285 -2.23 0.34 -30.24
N SER A 286 -3.33 1.13 -30.11
CA SER A 286 -3.32 2.60 -30.23
C SER A 286 -2.58 3.12 -31.46
N TRP A 287 -2.77 2.50 -32.63
CA TRP A 287 -2.07 2.79 -33.87
C TRP A 287 -0.51 2.77 -33.73
N GLY A 288 0.00 2.04 -32.74
CA GLY A 288 1.43 1.94 -32.45
C GLY A 288 1.98 3.06 -31.56
N VAL A 289 1.15 3.99 -31.10
CA VAL A 289 1.56 4.99 -30.11
C VAL A 289 1.89 4.30 -28.79
N MET A 290 3.08 4.52 -28.29
CA MET A 290 3.61 3.88 -27.09
C MET A 290 4.00 4.90 -26.03
N PRO A 291 3.26 4.97 -24.90
CA PRO A 291 3.64 5.79 -23.77
C PRO A 291 4.67 5.06 -22.89
N ILE A 292 5.59 5.82 -22.30
CA ILE A 292 6.55 5.36 -21.31
C ILE A 292 6.32 6.22 -20.04
N PHE A 293 5.26 5.93 -19.31
CA PHE A 293 4.89 6.65 -18.06
C PHE A 293 5.01 5.77 -16.83
N SER A 294 4.93 4.46 -17.01
CA SER A 294 5.14 3.47 -15.98
C SER A 294 6.05 2.38 -16.51
N ASP A 295 6.80 1.76 -15.63
CA ASP A 295 7.75 0.69 -15.94
C ASP A 295 7.54 -0.47 -14.96
N ARG A 296 8.05 -1.65 -15.32
CA ARG A 296 8.12 -2.79 -14.41
C ARG A 296 8.88 -2.42 -13.14
N MET A 297 8.38 -2.89 -12.00
CA MET A 297 8.97 -2.61 -10.70
C MET A 297 10.43 -3.05 -10.63
N ARG A 298 11.28 -2.18 -10.09
CA ARG A 298 12.68 -2.42 -9.75
C ARG A 298 12.92 -1.98 -8.31
N PHE A 299 12.42 -2.78 -7.37
CA PHE A 299 12.38 -2.41 -5.96
C PHE A 299 13.77 -2.12 -5.37
N LYS A 300 14.81 -2.82 -5.83
CA LYS A 300 16.20 -2.58 -5.41
C LYS A 300 16.73 -1.21 -5.80
N THR A 301 16.39 -0.72 -6.99
CA THR A 301 16.99 0.49 -7.56
C THR A 301 16.06 1.68 -7.62
N TRP A 302 14.74 1.46 -7.52
CA TRP A 302 13.71 2.50 -7.63
C TRP A 302 13.84 3.36 -8.90
N TYR A 303 14.34 2.73 -9.98
CA TYR A 303 14.49 3.44 -11.25
C TYR A 303 13.12 3.64 -11.92
N HIS A 304 12.90 4.85 -12.42
CA HIS A 304 11.72 5.21 -13.21
C HIS A 304 12.15 5.81 -14.53
N ALA A 305 11.50 5.42 -15.62
CA ALA A 305 11.69 6.03 -16.91
C ALA A 305 11.18 7.48 -16.91
N ALA A 306 11.82 8.35 -17.70
CA ALA A 306 11.29 9.69 -17.97
C ALA A 306 9.99 9.57 -18.77
N PRO A 307 8.87 10.22 -18.33
CA PRO A 307 7.61 10.18 -19.06
C PRO A 307 7.78 10.64 -20.52
N SER A 308 7.31 9.84 -21.45
CA SER A 308 7.45 10.07 -22.89
C SER A 308 6.32 9.43 -23.68
N PHE A 309 6.01 9.96 -24.87
CA PHE A 309 5.28 9.26 -25.91
C PHE A 309 6.22 9.04 -27.10
N ILE A 310 6.27 7.84 -27.61
CA ILE A 310 7.06 7.50 -28.80
C ILE A 310 6.16 7.01 -29.92
N ASN A 311 6.70 7.01 -31.15
CA ASN A 311 5.99 6.57 -32.35
C ASN A 311 4.70 7.36 -32.64
N LEU A 312 4.70 8.67 -32.37
CA LEU A 312 3.59 9.55 -32.69
C LEU A 312 3.45 9.69 -34.21
N SER A 313 2.19 9.71 -34.72
CA SER A 313 1.86 10.02 -36.10
C SER A 313 1.43 11.48 -36.26
N ILE A 314 1.74 12.08 -37.40
CA ILE A 314 1.17 13.38 -37.77
C ILE A 314 -0.24 13.28 -38.38
N ASP A 315 -0.73 12.06 -38.62
CA ASP A 315 -2.09 11.79 -39.06
C ASP A 315 -3.08 11.99 -37.89
N PRO A 316 -3.96 13.00 -37.93
CA PRO A 316 -4.87 13.33 -36.83
C PRO A 316 -5.92 12.24 -36.58
N ASP A 317 -6.19 11.37 -37.56
CA ASP A 317 -7.12 10.24 -37.38
C ASP A 317 -6.48 9.10 -36.58
N LYS A 318 -5.14 9.03 -36.54
CA LYS A 318 -4.38 7.99 -35.84
C LYS A 318 -3.71 8.48 -34.56
N CYS A 319 -3.46 9.79 -34.42
CA CYS A 319 -2.82 10.34 -33.25
C CYS A 319 -3.57 11.58 -32.75
N ASN A 320 -4.46 11.35 -31.80
CA ASN A 320 -5.31 12.36 -31.17
C ASN A 320 -5.51 12.05 -29.69
N LYS A 321 -6.29 12.87 -28.96
CA LYS A 321 -6.56 12.69 -27.53
C LYS A 321 -7.07 11.29 -27.18
N ALA A 322 -7.96 10.71 -27.99
CA ALA A 322 -8.51 9.38 -27.76
C ALA A 322 -7.42 8.29 -27.86
N THR A 323 -6.55 8.40 -28.86
CA THR A 323 -5.42 7.48 -29.05
C THR A 323 -4.44 7.55 -27.91
N LEU A 324 -4.05 8.77 -27.48
CA LEU A 324 -3.13 8.94 -26.35
C LEU A 324 -3.72 8.42 -25.05
N PHE A 325 -5.01 8.65 -24.79
CA PHE A 325 -5.68 8.16 -23.60
C PHE A 325 -5.73 6.64 -23.56
N ARG A 326 -6.15 6.00 -24.68
CA ARG A 326 -6.13 4.54 -24.80
C ARG A 326 -4.73 3.95 -24.61
N ALA A 327 -3.73 4.56 -25.23
CA ALA A 327 -2.35 4.11 -25.09
C ALA A 327 -1.87 4.14 -23.63
N LEU A 328 -2.29 5.13 -22.85
CA LEU A 328 -2.00 5.19 -21.39
C LEU A 328 -2.68 4.05 -20.63
N GLU A 329 -3.94 3.70 -20.97
CA GLU A 329 -4.63 2.55 -20.37
C GLU A 329 -3.95 1.23 -20.74
N GLU A 330 -3.54 1.06 -21.99
CA GLU A 330 -2.79 -0.11 -22.46
C GLU A 330 -1.42 -0.23 -21.77
N ASN A 331 -0.68 0.88 -21.60
CA ASN A 331 0.58 0.88 -20.85
C ASN A 331 0.40 0.40 -19.40
N ALA A 332 -0.62 0.90 -18.71
CA ALA A 332 -0.91 0.48 -17.34
C ALA A 332 -1.19 -1.04 -17.24
N ALA A 333 -1.95 -1.58 -18.19
CA ALA A 333 -2.25 -3.01 -18.24
C ALA A 333 -1.02 -3.86 -18.58
N ILE A 334 -0.20 -3.42 -19.54
CA ILE A 334 1.06 -4.11 -19.93
C ILE A 334 2.03 -4.15 -18.73
N VAL A 335 2.23 -3.02 -18.07
CA VAL A 335 3.12 -2.96 -16.89
C VAL A 335 2.58 -3.84 -15.76
N SER A 336 1.26 -3.85 -15.55
CA SER A 336 0.63 -4.74 -14.55
C SER A 336 0.86 -6.21 -14.88
N ALA A 337 0.70 -6.61 -16.13
CA ALA A 337 0.97 -7.99 -16.55
C ALA A 337 2.47 -8.36 -16.39
N CYS A 338 3.38 -7.45 -16.74
CA CYS A 338 4.83 -7.65 -16.53
C CYS A 338 5.18 -7.78 -15.04
N ASN A 339 4.55 -6.99 -14.16
CA ASN A 339 4.74 -7.08 -12.72
C ASN A 339 4.21 -8.39 -12.15
N LEU A 340 3.04 -8.84 -12.58
CA LEU A 340 2.48 -10.16 -12.19
C LEU A 340 3.37 -11.30 -12.68
N GLN A 341 3.88 -11.23 -13.91
CA GLN A 341 4.83 -12.21 -14.42
C GLN A 341 6.12 -12.26 -13.58
N GLN A 342 6.65 -11.10 -13.21
CA GLN A 342 7.84 -11.00 -12.36
C GLN A 342 7.62 -11.66 -10.99
N ILE A 343 6.42 -11.54 -10.41
CA ILE A 343 6.07 -12.24 -9.17
C ILE A 343 5.99 -13.76 -9.43
N ALA A 344 5.40 -14.18 -10.54
CA ALA A 344 5.30 -15.59 -10.90
C ALA A 344 6.68 -16.24 -11.12
N ASP A 345 7.62 -15.52 -11.71
CA ASP A 345 8.95 -16.03 -12.05
C ASP A 345 9.75 -16.49 -10.80
N PHE A 346 9.65 -15.76 -9.68
CA PHE A 346 10.37 -16.17 -8.46
C PHE A 346 9.53 -17.03 -7.51
N SER A 347 8.20 -16.85 -7.49
CA SER A 347 7.31 -17.55 -6.55
C SER A 347 6.76 -18.86 -7.10
N ASN A 348 6.83 -19.06 -8.42
CA ASN A 348 6.15 -20.14 -9.16
C ASN A 348 4.64 -20.19 -8.92
N ILE A 349 4.03 -19.03 -8.62
CA ILE A 349 2.58 -18.89 -8.43
C ILE A 349 1.99 -18.17 -9.64
N HIS A 350 1.07 -18.86 -10.33
CA HIS A 350 0.36 -18.35 -11.50
C HIS A 350 -1.12 -18.14 -11.13
N PRO A 351 -1.58 -16.89 -10.98
CA PRO A 351 -2.97 -16.61 -10.67
C PRO A 351 -3.91 -17.11 -11.78
N SER A 352 -5.09 -17.58 -11.42
CA SER A 352 -6.14 -17.97 -12.36
C SER A 352 -7.17 -16.87 -12.65
N SER A 353 -7.17 -15.81 -11.85
CA SER A 353 -8.00 -14.61 -12.00
C SER A 353 -7.40 -13.50 -11.15
N LEU A 354 -7.85 -12.28 -11.36
CA LEU A 354 -7.47 -11.14 -10.52
C LEU A 354 -8.70 -10.31 -10.12
N VAL A 355 -8.61 -9.67 -8.96
CA VAL A 355 -9.55 -8.64 -8.50
C VAL A 355 -8.98 -7.28 -8.89
N PHE A 356 -9.76 -6.48 -9.64
CA PHE A 356 -9.38 -5.11 -9.97
C PHE A 356 -10.24 -4.13 -9.17
N ALA A 357 -9.63 -3.37 -8.28
CA ALA A 357 -10.30 -2.46 -7.36
C ALA A 357 -9.71 -1.05 -7.41
N GLY A 358 -10.44 -0.08 -6.86
CA GLY A 358 -10.04 1.33 -6.83
C GLY A 358 -10.61 2.17 -7.97
N GLY A 359 -10.09 3.39 -8.17
CA GLY A 359 -10.62 4.34 -9.15
C GLY A 359 -10.58 3.83 -10.59
N GLY A 360 -9.50 3.13 -10.96
CA GLY A 360 -9.30 2.56 -12.30
C GLY A 360 -10.34 1.50 -12.68
N SER A 361 -10.85 0.74 -11.71
CA SER A 361 -11.83 -0.32 -11.97
C SER A 361 -13.23 0.18 -12.35
N LYS A 362 -13.48 1.49 -12.26
CA LYS A 362 -14.72 2.10 -12.75
C LYS A 362 -14.80 2.12 -14.26
N GLY A 363 -13.66 2.09 -14.94
CA GLY A 363 -13.52 2.08 -16.37
C GLY A 363 -13.79 0.69 -16.96
N LYS A 364 -14.82 0.57 -17.82
CA LYS A 364 -15.14 -0.69 -18.50
C LYS A 364 -14.09 -1.06 -19.53
N LEU A 365 -13.64 -0.08 -20.31
CA LEU A 365 -12.60 -0.27 -21.32
C LEU A 365 -11.30 -0.69 -20.64
N TRP A 366 -10.90 0.04 -19.60
CA TRP A 366 -9.64 -0.24 -18.90
C TRP A 366 -9.63 -1.63 -18.23
N SER A 367 -10.77 -2.02 -17.64
CA SER A 367 -10.95 -3.37 -17.09
C SER A 367 -10.83 -4.46 -18.16
N GLN A 368 -11.39 -4.23 -19.36
CA GLN A 368 -11.28 -5.16 -20.48
C GLN A 368 -9.84 -5.22 -21.01
N ILE A 369 -9.18 -4.08 -21.18
CA ILE A 369 -7.76 -4.02 -21.60
C ILE A 369 -6.89 -4.80 -20.60
N LEU A 370 -7.13 -4.65 -19.30
CA LEU A 370 -6.38 -5.40 -18.28
C LEU A 370 -6.60 -6.90 -18.39
N ALA A 371 -7.83 -7.36 -18.67
CA ALA A 371 -8.13 -8.76 -18.89
C ALA A 371 -7.45 -9.30 -20.15
N ASP A 372 -7.55 -8.58 -21.26
CA ASP A 372 -6.97 -8.98 -22.54
C ASP A 372 -5.44 -9.07 -22.48
N VAL A 373 -4.79 -8.10 -21.83
CA VAL A 373 -3.33 -8.04 -21.74
C VAL A 373 -2.76 -9.04 -20.73
N SER A 374 -3.44 -9.23 -19.59
CA SER A 374 -3.00 -10.20 -18.58
C SER A 374 -3.35 -11.65 -18.93
N GLY A 375 -4.32 -11.86 -19.82
CA GLY A 375 -4.87 -13.17 -20.10
C GLY A 375 -5.66 -13.78 -18.92
N LEU A 376 -6.06 -12.97 -17.94
CA LEU A 376 -6.74 -13.39 -16.72
C LEU A 376 -8.16 -12.84 -16.67
N PRO A 377 -9.15 -13.62 -16.19
CA PRO A 377 -10.44 -13.08 -15.80
C PRO A 377 -10.28 -11.98 -14.76
N VAL A 378 -10.89 -10.81 -15.01
CA VAL A 378 -10.86 -9.65 -14.11
C VAL A 378 -12.18 -9.53 -13.37
N ASN A 379 -12.15 -9.61 -12.05
CA ASN A 379 -13.30 -9.47 -11.17
C ASN A 379 -13.36 -8.05 -10.61
N ILE A 380 -14.47 -7.35 -10.84
CA ILE A 380 -14.69 -6.01 -10.29
C ILE A 380 -15.54 -6.14 -9.02
N PRO A 381 -15.01 -5.78 -7.83
CA PRO A 381 -15.76 -5.87 -6.59
C PRO A 381 -16.86 -4.81 -6.50
N VAL A 382 -17.95 -5.15 -5.83
CA VAL A 382 -19.04 -4.20 -5.52
C VAL A 382 -18.60 -3.21 -4.44
N VAL A 383 -17.67 -3.62 -3.58
CA VAL A 383 -17.15 -2.82 -2.46
C VAL A 383 -16.33 -1.65 -2.99
N LYS A 384 -16.70 -0.42 -2.57
CA LYS A 384 -16.00 0.80 -2.95
C LYS A 384 -14.84 1.13 -2.00
N GLU A 385 -15.02 0.89 -0.70
CA GLU A 385 -14.06 1.22 0.37
C GLU A 385 -13.50 -0.07 0.99
N ALA A 386 -12.71 -0.80 0.21
CA ALA A 386 -12.21 -2.12 0.59
C ALA A 386 -11.38 -2.09 1.88
N THR A 387 -10.51 -1.10 2.05
CA THR A 387 -9.67 -0.96 3.24
C THR A 387 -10.52 -0.72 4.50
N ALA A 388 -11.56 0.12 4.40
CA ALA A 388 -12.47 0.35 5.52
C ALA A 388 -13.25 -0.92 5.88
N LEU A 389 -13.67 -1.71 4.88
CA LEU A 389 -14.31 -3.01 5.12
C LEU A 389 -13.33 -3.99 5.77
N GLY A 390 -12.08 -4.03 5.34
CA GLY A 390 -11.04 -4.85 5.97
C GLY A 390 -10.82 -4.50 7.43
N CYS A 391 -10.76 -3.20 7.76
CA CYS A 391 -10.72 -2.73 9.16
C CYS A 391 -11.94 -3.19 9.94
N ALA A 392 -13.14 -3.09 9.36
CA ALA A 392 -14.38 -3.52 10.02
C ALA A 392 -14.41 -5.04 10.25
N ILE A 393 -13.89 -5.84 9.30
CA ILE A 393 -13.75 -7.30 9.48
C ILE A 393 -12.78 -7.58 10.61
N ALA A 394 -11.59 -6.97 10.64
CA ALA A 394 -10.63 -7.14 11.73
C ALA A 394 -11.22 -6.74 13.09
N ALA A 395 -11.92 -5.60 13.15
CA ALA A 395 -12.63 -5.16 14.35
C ALA A 395 -13.70 -6.18 14.81
N GLY A 396 -14.45 -6.73 13.85
CA GLY A 396 -15.48 -7.75 14.11
C GLY A 396 -14.91 -9.07 14.65
N VAL A 397 -13.71 -9.47 14.18
CA VAL A 397 -13.00 -10.64 14.72
C VAL A 397 -12.56 -10.37 16.15
N GLY A 398 -11.92 -9.23 16.42
CA GLY A 398 -11.47 -8.88 17.77
C GLY A 398 -12.61 -8.67 18.78
N ALA A 399 -13.80 -8.31 18.30
CA ALA A 399 -15.02 -8.21 19.11
C ALA A 399 -15.78 -9.54 19.25
N GLY A 400 -15.31 -10.63 18.62
CA GLY A 400 -15.97 -11.94 18.65
C GLY A 400 -17.27 -12.03 17.83
N ILE A 401 -17.51 -11.07 16.92
CA ILE A 401 -18.65 -11.08 15.98
C ILE A 401 -18.39 -12.07 14.85
N PHE A 402 -17.15 -12.12 14.37
CA PHE A 402 -16.70 -13.09 13.36
C PHE A 402 -15.72 -14.08 14.01
N SER A 403 -15.80 -15.35 13.61
CA SER A 403 -14.92 -16.41 14.12
C SER A 403 -13.50 -16.37 13.54
N SER A 404 -13.33 -15.77 12.37
CA SER A 404 -12.04 -15.61 11.67
C SER A 404 -12.13 -14.49 10.62
N MET A 405 -10.96 -14.10 10.10
CA MET A 405 -10.85 -13.21 8.94
C MET A 405 -11.16 -13.95 7.64
#